data_e211e3df9317fd15fd2d05c2da5b219b
#
_entry.id   e211e3df9317fd15fd2d05c2da5b219b
#
_cell.length_a   1.000
_cell.length_b   1.000
_cell.length_c   1.000
_cell.angle_alpha   90.00
_cell.angle_beta   90.00
_cell.angle_gamma   90.00
#
_symmetry.space_group_name_H-M   'P 1'
#
loop_
_entity.id
_entity.type
_entity.pdbx_description
1 polymer ?
#
loop_
_entity_poly.entity_id
_entity_poly.type
_entity_poly.pdbx_seq_one_letter_code
_entity_poly.pdbx_strand_id
1 'polypeptide(L)'
;KIEPEAQAILDRYRGKTHLLNVLDYYGDYHDFTHKMNNNLKGIGPFERKGLGGKKSKQPLFPELSTYWARHTWATLAHKVDIPKDVISLALGHSFGCDVTDIYIDFDRDKIDEANRRVIDYISGSLKKSKP
;
A
#
# COMPACT_ATOMS: atom_id res chain seq x y z
N LYS A 1 9.11 12.89 3.69
CA LYS A 1 9.63 13.07 2.30
C LYS A 1 8.75 12.33 1.31
N ILE A 2 8.47 12.92 0.14
CA ILE A 2 7.79 12.21 -0.94
C ILE A 2 8.84 11.65 -1.89
N GLU A 3 8.85 10.34 -2.04
CA GLU A 3 9.79 9.66 -2.94
C GLU A 3 9.39 9.83 -4.41
N PRO A 4 10.35 9.81 -5.37
CA PRO A 4 10.07 10.04 -6.79
C PRO A 4 8.99 9.11 -7.38
N GLU A 5 8.94 7.86 -6.94
CA GLU A 5 7.94 6.89 -7.37
C GLU A 5 6.52 7.30 -6.91
N ALA A 6 6.40 7.79 -5.68
CA ALA A 6 5.15 8.32 -5.15
C ALA A 6 4.77 9.63 -5.85
N GLN A 7 5.74 10.52 -6.12
CA GLN A 7 5.52 11.76 -6.83
C GLN A 7 4.95 11.50 -8.24
N ALA A 8 5.50 10.52 -8.96
CA ALA A 8 5.00 10.14 -10.28
C ALA A 8 3.54 9.66 -10.25
N ILE A 9 3.13 8.97 -9.18
CA ILE A 9 1.73 8.57 -8.98
C ILE A 9 0.85 9.80 -8.69
N LEU A 10 1.30 10.69 -7.81
CA LEU A 10 0.58 11.93 -7.49
C LEU A 10 0.39 12.81 -8.73
N ASP A 11 1.41 12.94 -9.57
CA ASP A 11 1.33 13.75 -10.78
C ASP A 11 0.37 13.14 -11.81
N ARG A 12 0.37 11.80 -11.93
CA ARG A 12 -0.52 11.08 -12.83
C ARG A 12 -2.00 11.15 -12.42
N TYR A 13 -2.28 11.17 -11.13
CA TYR A 13 -3.64 11.12 -10.58
C TYR A 13 -4.02 12.38 -9.82
N ARG A 14 -3.40 13.50 -10.15
CA ARG A 14 -3.66 14.79 -9.51
C ARG A 14 -5.13 15.19 -9.64
N GLY A 15 -5.74 15.54 -8.51
CA GLY A 15 -7.10 16.05 -8.43
C GLY A 15 -7.17 17.55 -8.69
N LYS A 16 -8.38 18.04 -8.89
CA LYS A 16 -8.68 19.49 -9.01
C LYS A 16 -8.89 20.12 -7.63
N THR A 17 -9.65 19.46 -6.78
CA THR A 17 -10.03 19.93 -5.44
C THR A 17 -9.24 19.19 -4.36
N HIS A 18 -8.95 17.90 -4.60
CA HIS A 18 -8.21 17.02 -3.70
C HIS A 18 -6.83 16.69 -4.26
N LEU A 19 -5.94 16.18 -3.41
CA LEU A 19 -4.61 15.76 -3.83
C LEU A 19 -4.67 14.71 -4.96
N LEU A 20 -5.60 13.78 -4.86
CA LEU A 20 -5.85 12.74 -5.85
C LEU A 20 -7.24 12.91 -6.47
N ASN A 21 -7.34 12.73 -7.79
CA ASN A 21 -8.59 12.88 -8.54
C ASN A 21 -9.67 11.85 -8.18
N VAL A 22 -9.32 10.77 -7.51
CA VAL A 22 -10.28 9.74 -7.08
C VAL A 22 -11.39 10.32 -6.20
N LEU A 23 -11.07 11.29 -5.33
CA LEU A 23 -12.05 11.94 -4.47
C LEU A 23 -12.89 12.98 -5.22
N ASP A 24 -12.41 13.49 -6.34
CA ASP A 24 -13.20 14.37 -7.22
C ASP A 24 -14.32 13.57 -7.93
N TYR A 25 -14.16 12.26 -8.11
CA TYR A 25 -15.15 11.37 -8.73
C TYR A 25 -16.12 10.72 -7.72
N TYR A 26 -15.62 10.32 -6.57
CA TYR A 26 -16.40 9.52 -5.61
C TYR A 26 -17.07 10.38 -4.53
N GLY A 27 -16.68 11.62 -4.35
CA GLY A 27 -17.25 12.52 -3.35
C GLY A 27 -17.05 12.10 -1.89
N ASP A 28 -16.85 10.79 -1.63
CA ASP A 28 -16.59 10.22 -0.31
C ASP A 28 -15.48 9.15 -0.40
N TYR A 29 -14.58 9.20 0.57
CA TYR A 29 -13.48 8.25 0.72
C TYR A 29 -13.98 6.82 0.99
N HIS A 30 -15.05 6.64 1.73
CA HIS A 30 -15.61 5.33 2.04
C HIS A 30 -16.13 4.62 0.79
N ASP A 31 -16.86 5.32 -0.06
CA ASP A 31 -17.35 4.79 -1.34
C ASP A 31 -16.22 4.39 -2.26
N PHE A 32 -15.18 5.21 -2.36
CA PHE A 32 -13.98 4.89 -3.11
C PHE A 32 -13.31 3.62 -2.57
N THR A 33 -13.07 3.54 -1.26
CA THR A 33 -12.40 2.40 -0.62
C THR A 33 -13.21 1.12 -0.78
N HIS A 34 -14.53 1.19 -0.60
CA HIS A 34 -15.43 0.04 -0.80
C HIS A 34 -15.34 -0.50 -2.23
N LYS A 35 -15.45 0.36 -3.21
CA LYS A 35 -15.38 -0.01 -4.63
C LYS A 35 -13.99 -0.54 -5.03
N MET A 36 -12.93 0.08 -4.53
CA MET A 36 -11.57 -0.39 -4.71
C MET A 36 -11.39 -1.81 -4.17
N ASN A 37 -11.80 -2.05 -2.92
CA ASN A 37 -11.66 -3.35 -2.28
C ASN A 37 -12.49 -4.43 -3.00
N ASN A 38 -13.69 -4.12 -3.47
CA ASN A 38 -14.49 -5.05 -4.27
C ASN A 38 -13.81 -5.40 -5.60
N ASN A 39 -13.18 -4.43 -6.25
CA ASN A 39 -12.43 -4.68 -7.48
C ASN A 39 -11.19 -5.53 -7.22
N LEU A 40 -10.43 -5.26 -6.13
CA LEU A 40 -9.25 -6.04 -5.73
C LEU A 40 -9.61 -7.51 -5.46
N LYS A 41 -10.68 -7.77 -4.71
CA LYS A 41 -11.20 -9.13 -4.44
C LYS A 41 -11.61 -9.87 -5.73
N GLY A 42 -11.96 -9.13 -6.77
CA GLY A 42 -12.36 -9.71 -8.05
C GLY A 42 -11.21 -9.96 -9.02
N ILE A 43 -9.95 -9.78 -8.62
CA ILE A 43 -8.80 -10.05 -9.51
C ILE A 43 -8.64 -11.56 -9.70
N GLY A 44 -8.75 -12.02 -10.96
CA GLY A 44 -8.61 -13.44 -11.30
C GLY A 44 -9.08 -13.74 -12.72
N PRO A 45 -8.84 -14.95 -13.20
CA PRO A 45 -9.28 -15.40 -14.50
C PRO A 45 -10.79 -15.52 -14.59
N PHE A 46 -11.31 -15.52 -15.82
CA PHE A 46 -12.70 -15.87 -16.09
C PHE A 46 -12.78 -17.32 -16.55
N GLU A 47 -13.59 -18.11 -15.86
CA GLU A 47 -13.89 -19.46 -16.28
C GLU A 47 -15.33 -19.57 -16.81
N ARG A 48 -15.52 -20.41 -17.83
CA ARG A 48 -16.85 -20.80 -18.33
C ARG A 48 -17.21 -22.17 -17.79
N LYS A 49 -18.38 -22.29 -17.18
CA LYS A 49 -18.94 -23.59 -16.81
C LYS A 49 -19.66 -24.19 -18.02
N GLY A 50 -18.97 -25.10 -18.76
CA GLY A 50 -19.52 -25.84 -19.90
C GLY A 50 -19.66 -25.02 -21.20
N LEU A 51 -20.09 -25.70 -22.28
CA LEU A 51 -20.40 -25.08 -23.56
C LEU A 51 -21.64 -24.17 -23.42
N GLY A 52 -21.45 -22.86 -23.57
CA GLY A 52 -22.53 -21.85 -23.45
C GLY A 52 -22.83 -21.34 -22.05
N GLY A 53 -22.10 -21.80 -21.01
CA GLY A 53 -22.27 -21.33 -19.63
C GLY A 53 -21.83 -19.88 -19.41
N LYS A 54 -22.41 -19.24 -18.37
CA LYS A 54 -22.01 -17.88 -17.95
C LYS A 54 -20.54 -17.88 -17.53
N LYS A 55 -19.81 -16.84 -17.96
CA LYS A 55 -18.47 -16.57 -17.46
C LYS A 55 -18.57 -16.18 -15.99
N SER A 56 -17.84 -16.89 -15.11
CA SER A 56 -17.68 -16.51 -13.70
C SER A 56 -16.22 -16.12 -13.44
N LYS A 57 -16.02 -15.08 -12.66
CA LYS A 57 -14.70 -14.74 -12.15
C LYS A 57 -14.28 -15.75 -11.08
N GLN A 58 -13.02 -16.16 -11.14
CA GLN A 58 -12.38 -16.98 -10.11
C GLN A 58 -11.34 -16.11 -9.38
N PRO A 59 -11.70 -15.53 -8.23
CA PRO A 59 -10.77 -14.68 -7.51
C PRO A 59 -9.51 -15.44 -7.08
N LEU A 60 -8.32 -14.92 -7.42
CA LEU A 60 -7.05 -15.47 -6.96
C LEU A 60 -6.79 -15.15 -5.49
N PHE A 61 -7.25 -13.98 -5.05
CA PHE A 61 -7.02 -13.46 -3.70
C PHE A 61 -8.31 -12.83 -3.16
N PRO A 62 -9.31 -13.65 -2.75
CA PRO A 62 -10.62 -13.13 -2.32
C PRO A 62 -10.57 -12.23 -1.09
N GLU A 63 -9.50 -12.36 -0.28
CA GLU A 63 -9.27 -11.52 0.91
C GLU A 63 -8.48 -10.23 0.63
N LEU A 64 -8.06 -10.01 -0.64
CA LEU A 64 -7.25 -8.86 -1.00
C LEU A 64 -8.00 -7.54 -0.75
N SER A 65 -7.33 -6.62 -0.08
CA SER A 65 -7.84 -5.28 0.20
C SER A 65 -6.72 -4.25 0.14
N THR A 66 -7.08 -2.97 0.12
CA THR A 66 -6.10 -1.86 0.18
C THR A 66 -5.22 -1.93 1.42
N TYR A 67 -5.72 -2.52 2.52
CA TYR A 67 -4.97 -2.68 3.76
C TYR A 67 -3.76 -3.62 3.64
N TRP A 68 -3.78 -4.53 2.67
CA TRP A 68 -2.65 -5.42 2.37
C TRP A 68 -1.39 -4.65 1.97
N ALA A 69 -1.52 -3.46 1.37
CA ALA A 69 -0.38 -2.62 1.07
C ALA A 69 0.42 -2.26 2.34
N ARG A 70 -0.30 -1.96 3.42
CA ARG A 70 0.28 -1.66 4.73
C ARG A 70 1.02 -2.87 5.33
N HIS A 71 0.38 -4.05 5.29
CA HIS A 71 1.00 -5.30 5.74
C HIS A 71 2.23 -5.67 4.91
N THR A 72 2.13 -5.50 3.59
CA THR A 72 3.24 -5.78 2.68
C THR A 72 4.43 -4.88 2.99
N TRP A 73 4.20 -3.58 3.18
CA TRP A 73 5.27 -2.65 3.54
C TRP A 73 5.94 -3.06 4.85
N ALA A 74 5.18 -3.37 5.90
CA ALA A 74 5.72 -3.80 7.19
C ALA A 74 6.54 -5.09 7.09
N THR A 75 6.05 -6.07 6.33
CA THR A 75 6.76 -7.34 6.10
C THR A 75 8.07 -7.13 5.34
N LEU A 76 8.05 -6.29 4.30
CA LEU A 76 9.25 -5.97 3.54
C LEU A 76 10.25 -5.14 4.35
N ALA A 77 9.77 -4.19 5.15
CA ALA A 77 10.60 -3.42 6.06
C ALA A 77 11.34 -4.33 7.04
N HIS A 78 10.64 -5.30 7.64
CA HIS A 78 11.27 -6.31 8.49
C HIS A 78 12.30 -7.16 7.73
N LYS A 79 11.99 -7.53 6.48
CA LYS A 79 12.88 -8.33 5.64
C LYS A 79 14.18 -7.62 5.24
N VAL A 80 14.18 -6.29 5.21
CA VAL A 80 15.37 -5.47 4.96
C VAL A 80 15.99 -4.93 6.25
N ASP A 81 15.75 -5.60 7.38
CA ASP A 81 16.35 -5.34 8.69
C ASP A 81 16.06 -3.92 9.23
N ILE A 82 14.83 -3.43 9.03
CA ILE A 82 14.38 -2.20 9.69
C ILE A 82 13.88 -2.54 11.10
N PRO A 83 14.32 -1.81 12.14
CA PRO A 83 13.91 -2.04 13.51
C PRO A 83 12.40 -1.93 13.71
N LYS A 84 11.83 -2.75 14.62
CA LYS A 84 10.38 -2.82 14.85
C LYS A 84 9.77 -1.51 15.34
N ASP A 85 10.49 -0.74 16.12
CA ASP A 85 10.10 0.59 16.59
C ASP A 85 9.95 1.57 15.42
N VAL A 86 10.90 1.59 14.48
CA VAL A 86 10.82 2.40 13.27
C VAL A 86 9.63 1.97 12.39
N ILE A 87 9.40 0.65 12.24
CA ILE A 87 8.24 0.11 11.51
C ILE A 87 6.94 0.57 12.17
N SER A 88 6.84 0.46 13.49
CA SER A 88 5.67 0.87 14.27
C SER A 88 5.38 2.37 14.09
N LEU A 89 6.41 3.21 14.21
CA LEU A 89 6.32 4.66 13.99
C LEU A 89 5.88 4.99 12.57
N ALA A 90 6.51 4.38 11.57
CA ALA A 90 6.17 4.59 10.15
C ALA A 90 4.72 4.21 9.83
N LEU A 91 4.17 3.24 10.55
CA LEU A 91 2.77 2.85 10.44
C LEU A 91 1.84 3.75 11.26
N GLY A 92 2.34 4.75 11.98
CA GLY A 92 1.53 5.68 12.78
C GLY A 92 0.95 5.02 14.04
N HIS A 93 1.58 3.96 14.57
CA HIS A 93 1.21 3.44 15.86
C HIS A 93 1.81 4.35 16.94
N SER A 94 0.97 4.83 17.87
CA SER A 94 1.46 5.45 19.09
C SER A 94 2.03 4.36 19.99
N PHE A 95 3.25 4.56 20.50
CA PHE A 95 3.72 3.80 21.65
C PHE A 95 2.84 4.20 22.83
N GLY A 96 2.34 3.23 23.61
CA GLY A 96 1.51 3.51 24.78
C GLY A 96 2.20 4.48 25.75
N CYS A 97 1.41 5.13 26.60
CA CYS A 97 1.79 6.20 27.55
C CYS A 97 2.96 5.88 28.50
N ASP A 98 4.06 5.38 28.02
CA ASP A 98 5.27 5.25 28.84
C ASP A 98 6.07 6.55 28.80
N VAL A 99 6.55 6.94 29.99
CA VAL A 99 7.39 8.13 30.20
C VAL A 99 8.56 8.20 29.21
N THR A 100 8.94 7.07 28.65
CA THR A 100 9.99 6.93 27.63
C THR A 100 9.65 7.59 26.30
N ASP A 101 8.37 7.66 25.92
CA ASP A 101 7.92 8.26 24.64
C ASP A 101 8.18 9.78 24.59
N ILE A 102 8.28 10.42 25.77
CA ILE A 102 8.57 11.85 25.89
C ILE A 102 10.04 12.16 25.49
N TYR A 103 10.92 11.16 25.57
CA TYR A 103 12.35 11.31 25.31
C TYR A 103 12.78 10.78 23.93
N ILE A 104 11.88 10.11 23.20
CA ILE A 104 12.16 9.65 21.85
C ILE A 104 11.81 10.80 20.90
N ASP A 105 12.82 11.56 20.54
CA ASP A 105 12.69 12.54 19.46
C ASP A 105 12.27 11.78 18.19
N PHE A 106 11.15 12.21 17.60
CA PHE A 106 10.55 11.55 16.45
C PHE A 106 11.45 11.78 15.22
N ASP A 107 12.39 10.86 15.03
CA ASP A 107 13.37 10.92 13.94
C ASP A 107 12.69 10.57 12.60
N ARG A 108 12.14 11.59 11.95
CA ARG A 108 11.51 11.45 10.62
C ARG A 108 12.50 10.97 9.56
N ASP A 109 13.76 11.24 9.73
CA ASP A 109 14.79 10.85 8.77
C ASP A 109 14.97 9.32 8.75
N LYS A 110 14.86 8.67 9.91
CA LYS A 110 14.85 7.19 10.00
C LYS A 110 13.67 6.56 9.27
N ILE A 111 12.49 7.17 9.35
CA ILE A 111 11.30 6.70 8.62
C ILE A 111 11.50 6.89 7.11
N ASP A 112 12.03 8.03 6.70
CA ASP A 112 12.30 8.32 5.29
C ASP A 112 13.36 7.36 4.72
N GLU A 113 14.42 7.07 5.46
CA GLU A 113 15.43 6.08 5.09
C GLU A 113 14.84 4.67 5.00
N ALA A 114 14.04 4.26 6.00
CA ALA A 114 13.36 2.97 5.99
C ALA A 114 12.47 2.81 4.76
N ASN A 115 11.69 3.84 4.43
CA ASN A 115 10.83 3.83 3.26
C ASN A 115 11.64 3.70 1.96
N ARG A 116 12.75 4.43 1.84
CA ARG A 116 13.64 4.33 0.68
C ARG A 116 14.22 2.92 0.52
N ARG A 117 14.69 2.30 1.60
CA ARG A 117 15.23 0.92 1.58
C ARG A 117 14.19 -0.09 1.11
N VAL A 118 12.93 0.03 1.54
CA VAL A 118 11.84 -0.86 1.08
C VAL A 118 11.58 -0.67 -0.42
N ILE A 119 11.51 0.58 -0.90
CA ILE A 119 11.30 0.88 -2.32
C ILE A 119 12.44 0.31 -3.18
N ASP A 120 13.68 0.48 -2.76
CA ASP A 120 14.86 -0.02 -3.48
C ASP A 120 14.88 -1.55 -3.52
N TYR A 121 14.50 -2.20 -2.42
CA TYR A 121 14.38 -3.66 -2.38
C TYR A 121 13.36 -4.18 -3.39
N ILE A 122 12.18 -3.56 -3.47
CA ILE A 122 11.12 -3.93 -4.44
C ILE A 122 11.63 -3.72 -5.87
N SER A 123 12.23 -2.56 -6.15
CA SER A 123 12.74 -2.19 -7.47
C SER A 123 13.85 -3.13 -7.94
N GLY A 124 14.73 -3.53 -7.04
CA GLY A 124 15.78 -4.51 -7.30
C GLY A 124 15.24 -5.92 -7.56
N SER A 125 14.22 -6.33 -6.84
CA SER A 125 13.55 -7.63 -7.01
C SER A 125 12.82 -7.72 -8.35
N LEU A 126 12.12 -6.67 -8.77
CA LEU A 126 11.41 -6.60 -10.04
C LEU A 126 12.36 -6.63 -11.26
N LYS A 127 13.57 -6.07 -11.13
CA LYS A 127 14.59 -6.13 -12.20
C LYS A 127 15.14 -7.55 -12.37
N LYS A 128 15.24 -8.33 -11.31
CA LYS A 128 15.74 -9.74 -11.34
C LYS A 128 14.70 -10.72 -11.88
N SER A 129 13.42 -10.40 -11.83
CA SER A 129 12.33 -11.27 -12.28
C SER A 129 11.87 -11.03 -13.72
N LYS A 130 12.51 -10.11 -14.46
CA LYS A 130 12.31 -10.01 -15.91
C LYS A 130 13.22 -11.03 -16.61
N PRO A 131 12.62 -11.97 -17.42
CA PRO A 131 13.39 -12.90 -18.24
C PRO A 131 14.21 -12.19 -19.30
#